data_013d87ced2f0bf79ea76d42f51c349b8
#
_entry.id   013d87ced2f0bf79ea76d42f51c349b8
#
_cell.length_a   1.000
_cell.length_b   1.000
_cell.length_c   1.000
_cell.angle_alpha   90.00
_cell.angle_beta   90.00
_cell.angle_gamma   90.00
#
_symmetry.space_group_name_H-M   'P 1'
#
loop_
_entity.id
_entity.type
_entity.pdbx_description
1 polymer ?
#
loop_
_entity_poly.entity_id
_entity_poly.type
_entity_poly.pdbx_seq_one_letter_code
_entity_poly.pdbx_strand_id
1 'polypeptide(L)' 'MESPGYSSEELNQFARELKAISEPNRLLLLEKIIEGVQSNHDLGEALQIAPNLISHHLGVLREAGLVTVE' A
#
# COMPACT_ATOMS: atom_id res chain seq x y z
N MET A 1 4.50 -28.71 -13.94
CA MET A 1 3.41 -28.12 -13.15
C MET A 1 2.66 -27.11 -14.00
N GLU A 2 1.38 -27.25 -14.10
CA GLU A 2 0.59 -26.33 -14.89
C GLU A 2 0.48 -24.99 -14.21
N SER A 3 0.60 -23.93 -15.03
CA SER A 3 0.36 -22.57 -14.56
C SER A 3 -1.12 -22.43 -14.19
N PRO A 4 -1.45 -21.68 -13.13
CA PRO A 4 -2.85 -21.41 -12.76
C PRO A 4 -3.57 -20.48 -13.74
N GLY A 5 -3.02 -20.26 -14.92
CA GLY A 5 -3.64 -19.41 -15.93
C GLY A 5 -3.25 -17.95 -15.87
N TYR A 6 -2.33 -17.57 -14.98
CA TYR A 6 -1.86 -16.19 -14.89
C TYR A 6 -0.71 -15.94 -15.86
N SER A 7 -0.71 -14.78 -16.46
CA SER A 7 0.40 -14.33 -17.31
C SER A 7 1.58 -13.88 -16.48
N SER A 8 2.74 -13.74 -17.11
CA SER A 8 3.92 -13.20 -16.43
C SER A 8 3.67 -11.77 -15.93
N GLU A 9 2.91 -10.98 -16.69
CA GLU A 9 2.57 -9.62 -16.29
C GLU A 9 1.70 -9.61 -15.04
N GLU A 10 0.72 -10.52 -14.98
CA GLU A 10 -0.14 -10.64 -13.80
C GLU A 10 0.66 -11.08 -12.58
N LEU A 11 1.56 -12.04 -12.74
CA LEU A 11 2.42 -12.49 -11.64
C LEU A 11 3.35 -11.39 -11.16
N ASN A 12 3.89 -10.60 -12.09
CA ASN A 12 4.73 -9.45 -11.73
C ASN A 12 3.94 -8.41 -10.98
N GLN A 13 2.68 -8.18 -11.37
CA GLN A 13 1.82 -7.24 -10.65
C GLN A 13 1.51 -7.73 -9.23
N PHE A 14 1.20 -9.01 -9.08
CA PHE A 14 0.98 -9.60 -7.75
C PHE A 14 2.23 -9.46 -6.88
N ALA A 15 3.42 -9.69 -7.47
CA ALA A 15 4.67 -9.56 -6.75
C ALA A 15 4.89 -8.11 -6.27
N ARG A 16 4.56 -7.12 -7.09
CA ARG A 16 4.66 -5.71 -6.69
C ARG A 16 3.70 -5.38 -5.56
N GLU A 17 2.47 -5.88 -5.63
CA GLU A 17 1.47 -5.67 -4.59
C GLU A 17 1.92 -6.29 -3.27
N LEU A 18 2.38 -7.54 -3.32
CA LEU A 18 2.87 -8.22 -2.13
C LEU A 18 4.08 -7.50 -1.52
N LYS A 19 5.00 -7.04 -2.36
CA LYS A 19 6.15 -6.29 -1.90
C LYS A 19 5.74 -4.98 -1.22
N ALA A 20 4.76 -4.28 -1.79
CA ALA A 20 4.29 -3.02 -1.22
C ALA A 20 3.69 -3.22 0.17
N ILE A 21 2.96 -4.30 0.39
CA ILE A 21 2.31 -4.57 1.68
C ILE A 21 3.19 -5.38 2.65
N SER A 22 4.39 -5.75 2.26
CA SER A 22 5.29 -6.51 3.13
C SER A 22 5.96 -5.64 4.21
N GLU A 23 5.89 -4.32 4.08
CA GLU A 23 6.46 -3.40 5.05
C GLU A 23 5.40 -3.08 6.11
N PRO A 24 5.69 -3.26 7.42
CA PRO A 24 4.69 -3.11 8.48
C PRO A 24 3.95 -1.78 8.50
N ASN A 25 4.66 -0.69 8.26
CA ASN A 25 4.01 0.63 8.27
C ASN A 25 3.00 0.77 7.14
N ARG A 26 3.25 0.14 5.99
CA ARG A 26 2.29 0.18 4.88
C ARG A 26 1.07 -0.69 5.16
N LEU A 27 1.24 -1.82 5.85
CA LEU A 27 0.10 -2.61 6.31
C LEU A 27 -0.76 -1.80 7.27
N LEU A 28 -0.15 -1.09 8.22
CA LEU A 28 -0.87 -0.25 9.16
C LEU A 28 -1.60 0.89 8.45
N LEU A 29 -0.98 1.49 7.44
CA LEU A 29 -1.63 2.52 6.62
C LEU A 29 -2.87 1.98 5.93
N LEU A 30 -2.76 0.81 5.30
CA LEU A 30 -3.90 0.19 4.64
C LEU A 30 -5.03 -0.08 5.63
N GLU A 31 -4.72 -0.56 6.82
CA GLU A 31 -5.71 -0.79 7.86
C GLU A 31 -6.46 0.50 8.19
N LYS A 32 -5.72 1.60 8.39
CA LYS A 32 -6.35 2.89 8.73
C LYS A 32 -7.18 3.45 7.57
N ILE A 33 -6.72 3.27 6.35
CA ILE A 33 -7.48 3.70 5.17
C ILE A 33 -8.79 2.91 5.06
N ILE A 34 -8.74 1.62 5.30
CA ILE A 34 -9.92 0.76 5.31
C ILE A 34 -10.90 1.18 6.41
N GLU A 35 -10.37 1.62 7.55
CA GLU A 35 -11.18 2.13 8.67
C GLU A 35 -11.80 3.50 8.38
N GLY A 36 -11.39 4.15 7.29
CA GLY A 36 -11.99 5.41 6.88
C GLY A 36 -11.16 6.66 7.17
N VAL A 37 -9.92 6.51 7.61
CA VAL A 37 -9.04 7.67 7.83
C VAL A 37 -8.62 8.20 6.47
N GLN A 38 -8.92 9.48 6.20
CA GLN A 38 -8.81 10.02 4.85
C GLN A 38 -7.67 11.01 4.62
N SER A 39 -7.17 11.65 5.66
CA SER A 39 -6.13 12.67 5.46
C SER A 39 -4.75 12.16 5.87
N ASN A 40 -3.71 12.67 5.20
CA ASN A 40 -2.33 12.35 5.55
C ASN A 40 -2.01 12.78 6.98
N HIS A 41 -2.57 13.89 7.41
CA HIS A 41 -2.39 14.38 8.77
C HIS A 41 -2.93 13.37 9.79
N ASP A 42 -4.17 12.91 9.57
CA ASP A 42 -4.81 11.96 10.48
C ASP A 42 -4.12 10.61 10.46
N LEU A 43 -3.65 10.17 9.30
CA LEU A 43 -2.85 8.95 9.20
C LEU A 43 -1.56 9.07 9.99
N GLY A 44 -0.88 10.20 9.86
CA GLY A 44 0.36 10.44 10.59
C GLY A 44 0.14 10.45 12.10
N GLU A 45 -0.94 11.08 12.56
CA GLU A 45 -1.27 11.11 13.99
C GLU A 45 -1.64 9.72 14.51
N ALA A 46 -2.48 8.99 13.76
CA ALA A 46 -2.93 7.67 14.17
C ALA A 46 -1.78 6.68 14.31
N LEU A 47 -0.79 6.76 13.43
CA LEU A 47 0.32 5.83 13.37
C LEU A 47 1.60 6.36 14.01
N GLN A 48 1.62 7.61 14.42
CA GLN A 48 2.81 8.27 14.98
C GLN A 48 3.97 8.24 13.98
N ILE A 49 3.68 8.55 12.72
CA ILE A 49 4.63 8.57 11.62
C ILE A 49 4.70 9.99 11.06
N ALA A 50 5.92 10.45 10.77
CA ALA A 50 6.14 11.78 10.22
C ALA A 50 5.44 11.95 8.86
N PRO A 51 4.92 13.16 8.55
CA PRO A 51 4.17 13.38 7.30
C PRO A 51 4.93 13.01 6.02
N ASN A 52 6.23 13.26 5.97
CA ASN A 52 7.01 12.92 4.79
C ASN A 52 7.10 11.40 4.58
N LEU A 53 7.14 10.63 5.67
CA LEU A 53 7.13 9.17 5.59
C LEU A 53 5.76 8.65 5.19
N ILE A 54 4.69 9.26 5.68
CA ILE A 54 3.32 8.92 5.25
C ILE A 54 3.21 9.11 3.74
N SER A 55 3.65 10.26 3.23
CA SER A 55 3.61 10.54 1.80
C SER A 55 4.41 9.52 0.98
N HIS A 56 5.59 9.13 1.49
CA HIS A 56 6.42 8.13 0.83
C HIS A 56 5.71 6.77 0.76
N HIS A 57 5.18 6.31 1.88
CA HIS A 57 4.49 5.02 1.92
C HIS A 57 3.22 5.02 1.07
N LEU A 58 2.46 6.11 1.07
CA LEU A 58 1.29 6.22 0.22
C LEU A 58 1.67 6.19 -1.26
N GLY A 59 2.80 6.82 -1.60
CA GLY A 59 3.33 6.78 -2.97
C GLY A 59 3.64 5.36 -3.41
N VAL A 60 4.28 4.57 -2.55
CA VAL A 60 4.59 3.17 -2.86
C VAL A 60 3.30 2.36 -3.07
N LEU A 61 2.33 2.53 -2.19
CA LEU A 61 1.04 1.84 -2.30
C LEU A 61 0.28 2.23 -3.56
N ARG A 62 0.31 3.51 -3.91
CA ARG A 62 -0.35 4.02 -5.11
C ARG A 62 0.30 3.47 -6.38
N GLU A 63 1.63 3.44 -6.43
CA GLU A 63 2.35 2.89 -7.57
C GLU A 63 2.08 1.39 -7.76
N ALA A 64 1.84 0.68 -6.66
CA ALA A 64 1.46 -0.73 -6.72
C ALA A 64 -0.02 -0.94 -7.06
N GLY A 65 -0.80 0.14 -7.17
CA GLY A 65 -2.22 0.05 -7.50
C GLY A 65 -3.13 -0.34 -6.36
N LEU A 66 -2.62 -0.29 -5.12
CA LEU A 66 -3.40 -0.71 -3.94
C LEU A 66 -4.28 0.40 -3.37
N VAL A 67 -3.94 1.65 -3.64
CA VAL A 67 -4.73 2.80 -3.21
C VAL A 67 -4.84 3.80 -4.36
N THR A 68 -5.90 4.60 -4.34
CA THR A 68 -6.15 5.65 -5.33
C THR A 68 -6.18 7.02 -4.68
N VAL A 69 -5.52 7.16 -3.55
CA VAL A 69 -5.48 8.42 -2.80
C VAL A 69 -4.67 9.46 -3.56
N GLU A 70 -5.20 10.64 -3.65
CA GLU A 70 -4.53 11.77 -4.26
C GLU A 70 -3.76 12.59 -3.24
#